data_2bc0e97f2c5d7fe16f49f5f8ed9ba586
#
_entry.id   2bc0e97f2c5d7fe16f49f5f8ed9ba586
#
_cell.length_a   1.000
_cell.length_b   1.000
_cell.length_c   1.000
_cell.angle_alpha   90.00
_cell.angle_beta   90.00
_cell.angle_gamma   90.00
#
_symmetry.space_group_name_H-M   'P 1'
#
loop_
_entity.id
_entity.type
_entity.pdbx_description
1 polymer ?
#
loop_
_entity_poly.entity_id
_entity_poly.type
_entity_poly.pdbx_seq_one_letter_code
_entity_poly.pdbx_strand_id
1 'polypeptide(L)'
;KQALPGWTKYAETDAYLIYENENWVPMGFTYDYYVTADQLERVGEEERAQILCRALLLDEDQISAFGGLLRPLPDEELTRRSEEAYAADCADRREATVAEFTATRTGFTAKTAYDTDALVFFSVPYDDGFTAAVNGEPAAIEKVDNGMMAVFVPAGENEVEFTYHTPGLKVSAIVSVAGLAAYGIYLLILRKRAKRQQA
;
A
#
# COMPACT_ATOMS: atom_id res chain seq x y z
N LYS A 1 -11.00 -5.78 31.68
CA LYS A 1 -9.87 -5.52 30.74
C LYS A 1 -9.87 -4.02 30.47
N GLN A 2 -8.72 -3.39 30.62
CA GLN A 2 -8.53 -1.98 30.31
C GLN A 2 -8.68 -1.80 28.79
N ALA A 3 -9.45 -0.80 28.37
CA ALA A 3 -9.54 -0.47 26.94
C ALA A 3 -8.15 -0.02 26.46
N LEU A 4 -7.81 -0.35 25.22
CA LEU A 4 -6.58 0.16 24.59
C LEU A 4 -6.77 1.67 24.37
N PRO A 5 -5.71 2.49 24.49
CA PRO A 5 -5.77 3.91 24.18
C PRO A 5 -6.32 4.15 22.76
N GLY A 6 -7.22 5.13 22.60
CA GLY A 6 -7.89 5.41 21.33
C GLY A 6 -8.93 4.38 20.87
N TRP A 7 -9.32 3.44 21.76
CA TRP A 7 -10.37 2.47 21.48
C TRP A 7 -11.51 2.60 22.47
N THR A 8 -12.73 2.83 21.99
CA THR A 8 -13.94 2.87 22.78
C THR A 8 -14.81 1.63 22.55
N LYS A 9 -15.49 1.18 23.63
CA LYS A 9 -16.41 0.05 23.50
C LYS A 9 -17.61 0.45 22.68
N TYR A 10 -17.78 -0.17 21.53
CA TYR A 10 -18.92 0.03 20.61
C TYR A 10 -20.11 -0.87 20.97
N ALA A 11 -19.85 -2.19 21.13
CA ALA A 11 -20.91 -3.16 21.40
C ALA A 11 -20.37 -4.37 22.19
N GLU A 12 -21.29 -5.16 22.73
CA GLU A 12 -20.99 -6.44 23.37
C GLU A 12 -22.02 -7.49 22.92
N THR A 13 -21.54 -8.67 22.64
CA THR A 13 -22.34 -9.87 22.36
C THR A 13 -21.98 -10.95 23.38
N ASP A 14 -22.69 -12.07 23.40
CA ASP A 14 -22.39 -13.19 24.31
C ASP A 14 -20.95 -13.74 24.14
N ALA A 15 -20.33 -13.56 22.98
CA ALA A 15 -19.02 -14.10 22.63
C ALA A 15 -17.93 -13.04 22.42
N TYR A 16 -18.29 -11.78 22.12
CA TYR A 16 -17.32 -10.76 21.67
C TYR A 16 -17.55 -9.40 22.33
N LEU A 17 -16.46 -8.72 22.62
CA LEU A 17 -16.42 -7.28 22.87
C LEU A 17 -15.96 -6.59 21.59
N ILE A 18 -16.73 -5.63 21.09
CA ILE A 18 -16.46 -4.87 19.87
C ILE A 18 -16.03 -3.47 20.28
N TYR A 19 -14.87 -3.04 19.79
CA TYR A 19 -14.31 -1.72 20.03
C TYR A 19 -14.22 -0.95 18.72
N GLU A 20 -14.45 0.35 18.80
CA GLU A 20 -14.23 1.32 17.74
C GLU A 20 -12.89 2.01 17.93
N ASN A 21 -12.10 2.14 16.86
CA ASN A 21 -10.84 2.87 16.87
C ASN A 21 -11.11 4.35 16.53
N GLU A 22 -10.92 5.25 17.49
CA GLU A 22 -11.10 6.69 17.31
C GLU A 22 -9.97 7.31 16.46
N ASN A 23 -8.82 6.66 16.41
CA ASN A 23 -7.62 7.10 15.69
C ASN A 23 -7.47 6.39 14.33
N TRP A 24 -8.59 5.97 13.72
CA TRP A 24 -8.55 5.39 12.39
C TRP A 24 -8.08 6.42 11.35
N VAL A 25 -7.32 5.96 10.35
CA VAL A 25 -6.88 6.77 9.20
C VAL A 25 -7.39 6.09 7.94
N PRO A 26 -8.01 6.85 7.01
CA PRO A 26 -8.53 6.28 5.76
C PRO A 26 -7.39 5.86 4.82
N MET A 27 -7.72 5.08 3.80
CA MET A 27 -6.78 4.72 2.74
C MET A 27 -6.57 5.90 1.79
N GLY A 28 -5.29 6.20 1.50
CA GLY A 28 -4.90 7.30 0.61
C GLY A 28 -4.93 8.66 1.31
N PHE A 29 -3.75 9.20 1.59
CA PHE A 29 -3.57 10.52 2.19
C PHE A 29 -2.18 11.07 1.87
N THR A 30 -1.94 12.34 2.19
CA THR A 30 -0.65 13.00 2.02
C THR A 30 0.00 13.30 3.35
N TYR A 31 1.29 13.59 3.31
CA TYR A 31 2.10 14.04 4.45
C TYR A 31 2.63 15.45 4.20
N ASP A 32 2.85 16.20 5.28
CA ASP A 32 3.58 17.48 5.26
C ASP A 32 5.08 17.29 5.44
N TYR A 33 5.48 16.17 6.05
CA TYR A 33 6.85 15.90 6.44
C TYR A 33 7.35 14.57 5.89
N TYR A 34 8.67 14.52 5.63
CA TYR A 34 9.37 13.26 5.44
C TYR A 34 10.38 13.04 6.59
N VAL A 35 10.73 11.78 6.82
CA VAL A 35 11.74 11.33 7.77
C VAL A 35 12.74 10.43 7.06
N THR A 36 14.00 10.46 7.50
CA THR A 36 15.06 9.59 6.97
C THR A 36 15.23 8.34 7.83
N ALA A 37 15.87 7.30 7.27
CA ALA A 37 16.21 6.10 8.02
C ALA A 37 17.09 6.41 9.23
N ASP A 38 18.08 7.30 9.09
CA ASP A 38 18.97 7.74 10.17
C ASP A 38 18.22 8.41 11.33
N GLN A 39 17.15 9.17 11.02
CA GLN A 39 16.30 9.76 12.03
C GLN A 39 15.48 8.70 12.77
N LEU A 40 14.91 7.72 12.04
CA LEU A 40 14.15 6.64 12.64
C LEU A 40 15.03 5.69 13.49
N GLU A 41 16.29 5.49 13.14
CA GLU A 41 17.21 4.69 13.95
C GLU A 41 17.47 5.27 15.34
N ARG A 42 17.34 6.60 15.51
CA ARG A 42 17.44 7.29 16.81
C ARG A 42 16.20 7.10 17.69
N VAL A 43 15.12 6.57 17.13
CA VAL A 43 13.84 6.35 17.82
C VAL A 43 13.68 4.88 18.16
N GLY A 44 13.16 4.58 19.36
CA GLY A 44 12.86 3.22 19.79
C GLY A 44 11.89 2.52 18.84
N GLU A 45 12.05 1.22 18.66
CA GLU A 45 11.26 0.44 17.69
C GLU A 45 9.74 0.56 17.90
N GLU A 46 9.30 0.54 19.18
CA GLU A 46 7.89 0.67 19.55
C GLU A 46 7.30 2.07 19.22
N GLU A 47 8.16 3.07 19.09
CA GLU A 47 7.77 4.47 18.88
C GLU A 47 7.78 4.87 17.40
N ARG A 48 8.44 4.07 16.54
CA ARG A 48 8.55 4.35 15.10
C ARG A 48 7.20 4.46 14.41
N ALA A 49 6.23 3.65 14.83
CA ALA A 49 4.88 3.68 14.26
C ALA A 49 4.20 5.06 14.43
N GLN A 50 4.45 5.77 15.54
CA GLN A 50 3.93 7.13 15.74
C GLN A 50 4.59 8.14 14.82
N ILE A 51 5.92 8.00 14.62
CA ILE A 51 6.64 8.88 13.69
C ILE A 51 6.17 8.64 12.25
N LEU A 52 5.99 7.39 11.84
CA LEU A 52 5.47 7.04 10.51
C LEU A 52 4.00 7.44 10.28
N CYS A 53 3.23 7.71 11.32
CA CYS A 53 1.92 8.37 11.17
C CYS A 53 2.06 9.88 10.87
N ARG A 54 3.15 10.53 11.31
CA ARG A 54 3.42 11.96 11.17
C ARG A 54 4.19 12.31 9.90
N ALA A 55 5.15 11.48 9.51
CA ALA A 55 6.09 11.76 8.42
C ALA A 55 6.33 10.51 7.58
N LEU A 56 6.44 10.72 6.27
CA LEU A 56 6.72 9.66 5.30
C LEU A 56 8.21 9.31 5.29
N LEU A 57 8.56 8.05 5.46
CA LEU A 57 9.94 7.59 5.33
C LEU A 57 10.32 7.56 3.85
N LEU A 58 11.32 8.37 3.50
CA LEU A 58 11.89 8.46 2.16
C LEU A 58 13.38 8.11 2.17
N ASP A 59 13.85 7.50 1.10
CA ASP A 59 15.28 7.33 0.82
C ASP A 59 15.88 8.58 0.13
N GLU A 60 17.20 8.57 -0.12
CA GLU A 60 17.92 9.72 -0.69
C GLU A 60 17.45 10.06 -2.11
N ASP A 61 17.14 9.07 -2.94
CA ASP A 61 16.65 9.29 -4.31
C ASP A 61 15.25 9.89 -4.28
N GLN A 62 14.39 9.39 -3.40
CA GLN A 62 13.04 9.90 -3.19
C GLN A 62 13.03 11.32 -2.59
N ILE A 63 13.94 11.62 -1.66
CA ILE A 63 14.12 12.98 -1.14
C ILE A 63 14.57 13.94 -2.25
N SER A 64 15.46 13.49 -3.13
CA SER A 64 15.90 14.30 -4.29
C SER A 64 14.74 14.57 -5.25
N ALA A 65 13.84 13.63 -5.45
CA ALA A 65 12.70 13.75 -6.37
C ALA A 65 11.52 14.52 -5.75
N PHE A 66 11.19 14.25 -4.49
CA PHE A 66 9.93 14.66 -3.85
C PHE A 66 10.14 15.57 -2.62
N GLY A 67 11.36 15.80 -2.16
CA GLY A 67 11.64 16.65 -0.98
C GLY A 67 11.20 18.10 -1.14
N GLY A 68 10.90 18.56 -2.37
CA GLY A 68 10.27 19.85 -2.61
C GLY A 68 8.77 19.89 -2.29
N LEU A 69 8.10 18.74 -2.20
CA LEU A 69 6.68 18.59 -1.86
C LEU A 69 6.46 18.46 -0.35
N LEU A 70 7.47 18.01 0.37
CA LEU A 70 7.45 17.69 1.79
C LEU A 70 8.56 18.47 2.51
N ARG A 71 8.39 18.69 3.80
CA ARG A 71 9.42 19.31 4.64
C ARG A 71 10.17 18.24 5.43
N PRO A 72 11.48 18.39 5.70
CA PRO A 72 12.15 17.47 6.61
C PRO A 72 11.52 17.55 8.01
N LEU A 73 11.28 16.39 8.64
CA LEU A 73 10.76 16.35 10.00
C LEU A 73 11.80 16.93 10.97
N PRO A 74 11.47 18.01 11.74
CA PRO A 74 12.38 18.56 12.74
C PRO A 74 12.74 17.53 13.82
N ASP A 75 13.99 17.53 14.30
CA ASP A 75 14.44 16.56 15.31
C ASP A 75 13.65 16.66 16.64
N GLU A 76 13.12 17.82 16.98
CA GLU A 76 12.21 18.02 18.12
C GLU A 76 10.91 17.22 17.99
N GLU A 77 10.39 17.05 16.77
CA GLU A 77 9.19 16.28 16.50
C GLU A 77 9.39 14.77 16.66
N LEU A 78 10.64 14.28 16.59
CA LEU A 78 10.96 12.88 16.91
C LEU A 78 10.71 12.54 18.38
N THR A 79 10.69 13.54 19.26
CA THR A 79 10.46 13.36 20.69
C THR A 79 9.01 13.56 21.12
N ARG A 80 8.14 14.08 20.25
CA ARG A 80 6.71 14.32 20.51
C ARG A 80 5.93 13.00 20.43
N ARG A 81 5.81 12.32 21.55
CA ARG A 81 5.31 10.94 21.68
C ARG A 81 4.30 10.82 22.84
N SER A 82 3.10 11.32 22.64
CA SER A 82 1.98 11.15 23.55
C SER A 82 0.75 10.62 22.82
N GLU A 83 -0.24 10.13 23.56
CA GLU A 83 -1.52 9.70 22.98
C GLU A 83 -2.22 10.86 22.26
N GLU A 84 -2.16 12.07 22.82
CA GLU A 84 -2.74 13.27 22.21
C GLU A 84 -2.00 13.66 20.92
N ALA A 85 -0.66 13.52 20.90
CA ALA A 85 0.13 13.77 19.71
C ALA A 85 -0.22 12.77 18.59
N TYR A 86 -0.35 11.48 18.94
CA TYR A 86 -0.76 10.45 17.98
C TYR A 86 -2.19 10.68 17.45
N ALA A 87 -3.13 11.05 18.33
CA ALA A 87 -4.50 11.38 17.92
C ALA A 87 -4.54 12.59 16.97
N ALA A 88 -3.70 13.62 17.23
CA ALA A 88 -3.56 14.77 16.35
C ALA A 88 -2.98 14.36 14.98
N ASP A 89 -1.91 13.57 14.95
CA ASP A 89 -1.33 13.07 13.70
C ASP A 89 -2.34 12.25 12.88
N CYS A 90 -3.17 11.42 13.53
CA CYS A 90 -4.26 10.70 12.86
C CYS A 90 -5.35 11.64 12.32
N ALA A 91 -5.65 12.72 13.04
CA ALA A 91 -6.60 13.74 12.58
C ALA A 91 -6.07 14.47 11.33
N ASP A 92 -4.80 14.88 11.33
CA ASP A 92 -4.13 15.51 10.20
C ASP A 92 -4.19 14.60 8.95
N ARG A 93 -3.96 13.29 9.10
CA ARG A 93 -4.10 12.33 7.99
C ARG A 93 -5.52 12.22 7.48
N ARG A 94 -6.54 12.30 8.36
CA ARG A 94 -7.95 12.33 7.93
C ARG A 94 -8.30 13.58 7.14
N GLU A 95 -7.75 14.74 7.48
CA GLU A 95 -7.94 15.99 6.74
C GLU A 95 -7.23 15.98 5.38
N ALA A 96 -6.06 15.33 5.30
CA ALA A 96 -5.25 15.22 4.09
C ALA A 96 -5.60 14.02 3.19
N THR A 97 -6.76 13.39 3.41
CA THR A 97 -7.15 12.18 2.68
C THR A 97 -7.61 12.46 1.25
N VAL A 98 -7.59 11.42 0.42
CA VAL A 98 -8.19 11.44 -0.92
C VAL A 98 -9.70 11.68 -0.83
N ALA A 99 -10.28 12.32 -1.84
CA ALA A 99 -11.72 12.63 -1.87
C ALA A 99 -12.60 11.37 -1.94
N GLU A 100 -12.11 10.33 -2.61
CA GLU A 100 -12.81 9.04 -2.74
C GLU A 100 -11.79 7.91 -2.82
N PHE A 101 -12.05 6.78 -2.16
CA PHE A 101 -11.29 5.55 -2.28
C PHE A 101 -12.23 4.38 -2.52
N THR A 102 -12.00 3.60 -3.57
CA THR A 102 -12.83 2.46 -3.94
C THR A 102 -11.98 1.23 -4.22
N ALA A 103 -12.16 0.17 -3.43
CA ALA A 103 -11.54 -1.13 -3.71
C ALA A 103 -12.23 -1.79 -4.92
N THR A 104 -11.40 -2.32 -5.84
CA THR A 104 -11.88 -3.04 -7.01
C THR A 104 -11.53 -4.53 -6.90
N ARG A 105 -11.90 -5.33 -7.88
CA ARG A 105 -11.60 -6.77 -7.90
C ARG A 105 -10.10 -7.07 -8.09
N THR A 106 -9.37 -6.15 -8.71
CA THR A 106 -7.96 -6.32 -9.09
C THR A 106 -7.08 -5.17 -8.61
N GLY A 107 -7.52 -4.39 -7.62
CA GLY A 107 -6.76 -3.26 -7.11
C GLY A 107 -7.67 -2.25 -6.44
N PHE A 108 -7.45 -0.97 -6.71
CA PHE A 108 -8.27 0.12 -6.16
C PHE A 108 -8.17 1.38 -7.04
N THR A 109 -9.14 2.27 -6.88
CA THR A 109 -9.13 3.62 -7.46
C THR A 109 -9.24 4.65 -6.35
N ALA A 110 -8.70 5.83 -6.57
CA ALA A 110 -8.83 6.98 -5.69
C ALA A 110 -9.03 8.26 -6.50
N LYS A 111 -9.83 9.20 -5.97
CA LYS A 111 -9.91 10.56 -6.50
C LYS A 111 -9.22 11.52 -5.56
N THR A 112 -8.39 12.39 -6.09
CA THR A 112 -7.69 13.42 -5.34
C THR A 112 -8.13 14.80 -5.79
N ALA A 113 -8.05 15.79 -4.88
CA ALA A 113 -8.35 17.19 -5.17
C ALA A 113 -7.45 18.06 -4.28
N TYR A 114 -6.15 18.13 -4.62
CA TYR A 114 -5.16 18.88 -3.86
C TYR A 114 -4.84 20.21 -4.54
N ASP A 115 -4.63 21.25 -3.77
CA ASP A 115 -4.28 22.59 -4.30
C ASP A 115 -2.86 22.65 -4.90
N THR A 116 -2.00 21.72 -4.52
CA THR A 116 -0.60 21.63 -4.98
C THR A 116 -0.28 20.21 -5.40
N ASP A 117 0.82 20.04 -6.14
CA ASP A 117 1.39 18.73 -6.42
C ASP A 117 1.63 17.96 -5.12
N ALA A 118 1.36 16.65 -5.13
CA ALA A 118 1.42 15.83 -3.92
C ALA A 118 1.98 14.43 -4.18
N LEU A 119 2.61 13.86 -3.17
CA LEU A 119 2.93 12.44 -3.10
C LEU A 119 1.86 11.77 -2.22
N VAL A 120 0.96 11.02 -2.84
CA VAL A 120 -0.16 10.36 -2.16
C VAL A 120 0.27 8.98 -1.70
N PHE A 121 0.24 8.77 -0.38
CA PHE A 121 0.54 7.51 0.27
C PHE A 121 -0.70 6.63 0.34
N PHE A 122 -0.50 5.34 0.11
CA PHE A 122 -1.50 4.29 0.31
C PHE A 122 -0.93 3.23 1.24
N SER A 123 -1.61 2.94 2.36
CA SER A 123 -1.20 1.90 3.31
C SER A 123 -1.47 0.50 2.76
N VAL A 124 -1.02 0.27 1.53
CA VAL A 124 -1.07 -1.00 0.81
C VAL A 124 0.36 -1.47 0.56
N PRO A 125 0.71 -2.71 0.96
CA PRO A 125 2.05 -3.25 0.72
C PRO A 125 2.38 -3.27 -0.77
N TYR A 126 3.60 -2.84 -1.11
CA TYR A 126 4.13 -2.91 -2.47
C TYR A 126 4.34 -4.37 -2.91
N ASP A 127 3.95 -4.65 -4.13
CA ASP A 127 4.25 -5.89 -4.83
C ASP A 127 4.50 -5.58 -6.31
N ASP A 128 5.44 -6.29 -6.95
CA ASP A 128 5.82 -6.09 -8.36
C ASP A 128 4.66 -6.35 -9.34
N GLY A 129 3.57 -6.93 -8.87
CA GLY A 129 2.35 -7.14 -9.64
C GLY A 129 1.47 -5.89 -9.79
N PHE A 130 1.71 -4.83 -9.00
CA PHE A 130 0.98 -3.59 -9.12
C PHE A 130 1.50 -2.71 -10.27
N THR A 131 0.56 -2.08 -10.94
CA THR A 131 0.78 -0.95 -11.87
C THR A 131 -0.12 0.19 -11.43
N ALA A 132 0.34 1.43 -11.64
CA ALA A 132 -0.44 2.62 -11.35
C ALA A 132 -0.65 3.47 -12.60
N ALA A 133 -1.76 4.18 -12.63
CA ALA A 133 -2.04 5.23 -13.60
C ALA A 133 -2.64 6.46 -12.88
N VAL A 134 -2.31 7.64 -13.38
CA VAL A 134 -2.90 8.92 -12.95
C VAL A 134 -3.56 9.56 -14.17
N ASN A 135 -4.85 9.80 -14.10
CA ASN A 135 -5.66 10.32 -15.22
C ASN A 135 -5.54 9.46 -16.50
N GLY A 136 -5.40 8.13 -16.32
CA GLY A 136 -5.24 7.17 -17.42
C GLY A 136 -3.81 7.05 -17.97
N GLU A 137 -2.87 7.89 -17.55
CA GLU A 137 -1.46 7.80 -17.96
C GLU A 137 -0.64 6.98 -16.95
N PRO A 138 0.26 6.09 -17.41
CA PRO A 138 1.09 5.29 -16.53
C PRO A 138 1.90 6.15 -15.55
N ALA A 139 1.87 5.79 -14.27
CA ALA A 139 2.59 6.47 -13.20
C ALA A 139 3.54 5.51 -12.46
N ALA A 140 4.68 6.02 -12.00
CA ALA A 140 5.59 5.26 -11.16
C ALA A 140 4.98 5.04 -9.78
N ILE A 141 5.17 3.84 -9.23
CA ILE A 141 4.83 3.52 -7.85
C ILE A 141 6.10 3.68 -7.02
N GLU A 142 6.06 4.62 -6.09
CA GLU A 142 7.14 4.81 -5.12
C GLU A 142 6.96 3.83 -3.96
N LYS A 143 8.03 3.10 -3.64
CA LYS A 143 8.07 2.21 -2.49
C LYS A 143 8.58 2.97 -1.27
N VAL A 144 7.67 3.36 -0.42
CA VAL A 144 7.91 4.20 0.77
C VAL A 144 7.64 3.43 2.06
N ASP A 145 7.94 3.99 3.22
CA ASP A 145 7.63 3.41 4.55
C ASP A 145 8.01 1.93 4.66
N ASN A 146 9.23 1.57 4.21
CA ASN A 146 9.72 0.18 4.23
C ASN A 146 8.85 -0.83 3.46
N GLY A 147 8.08 -0.38 2.48
CA GLY A 147 7.36 -1.29 1.60
C GLY A 147 5.90 -0.99 1.36
N MET A 148 5.43 0.19 1.68
CA MET A 148 4.13 0.70 1.25
C MET A 148 4.23 1.40 -0.09
N MET A 149 3.10 1.81 -0.67
CA MET A 149 3.05 2.45 -1.97
C MET A 149 2.70 3.94 -1.86
N ALA A 150 3.34 4.74 -2.71
CA ALA A 150 2.92 6.11 -2.96
C ALA A 150 2.96 6.40 -4.46
N VAL A 151 2.22 7.43 -4.89
CA VAL A 151 2.20 7.91 -6.27
C VAL A 151 2.16 9.44 -6.29
N PHE A 152 2.92 10.02 -7.22
CA PHE A 152 2.86 11.45 -7.48
C PHE A 152 1.56 11.81 -8.22
N VAL A 153 0.89 12.88 -7.77
CA VAL A 153 -0.25 13.48 -8.46
C VAL A 153 -0.04 14.98 -8.63
N PRO A 154 -0.36 15.57 -9.77
CA PRO A 154 -0.32 17.02 -9.95
C PRO A 154 -1.43 17.71 -9.15
N ALA A 155 -1.32 19.04 -9.00
CA ALA A 155 -2.37 19.86 -8.42
C ALA A 155 -3.70 19.71 -9.16
N GLY A 156 -4.81 19.85 -8.44
CA GLY A 156 -6.16 19.74 -8.96
C GLY A 156 -6.81 18.40 -8.74
N GLU A 157 -7.89 18.15 -9.49
CA GLU A 157 -8.63 16.88 -9.45
C GLU A 157 -7.92 15.83 -10.30
N ASN A 158 -7.64 14.67 -9.71
CA ASN A 158 -7.03 13.53 -10.41
C ASN A 158 -7.74 12.24 -10.08
N GLU A 159 -7.71 11.29 -11.01
CA GLU A 159 -8.10 9.91 -10.83
C GLU A 159 -6.84 9.04 -10.80
N VAL A 160 -6.65 8.31 -9.71
CA VAL A 160 -5.55 7.38 -9.50
C VAL A 160 -6.10 5.97 -9.58
N GLU A 161 -5.49 5.11 -10.39
CA GLU A 161 -5.86 3.70 -10.51
C GLU A 161 -4.66 2.81 -10.21
N PHE A 162 -4.83 1.83 -9.33
CA PHE A 162 -3.89 0.74 -9.11
C PHE A 162 -4.51 -0.57 -9.57
N THR A 163 -3.79 -1.30 -10.42
CA THR A 163 -4.21 -2.61 -10.91
C THR A 163 -3.15 -3.65 -10.58
N TYR A 164 -3.58 -4.78 -10.00
CA TYR A 164 -2.72 -5.89 -9.63
C TYR A 164 -2.82 -7.05 -10.61
N HIS A 165 -1.69 -7.52 -11.05
CA HIS A 165 -1.53 -8.71 -11.88
C HIS A 165 -0.55 -9.66 -11.22
N THR A 166 -1.01 -10.87 -10.84
CA THR A 166 -0.13 -11.87 -10.22
C THR A 166 1.09 -12.14 -11.09
N PRO A 167 2.32 -11.85 -10.62
CA PRO A 167 3.54 -12.10 -11.39
C PRO A 167 3.67 -13.57 -11.78
N GLY A 168 4.06 -13.82 -13.03
CA GLY A 168 4.28 -15.17 -13.55
C GLY A 168 3.02 -15.97 -13.88
N LEU A 169 1.81 -15.53 -13.53
CA LEU A 169 0.58 -16.31 -13.75
C LEU A 169 0.37 -16.68 -15.22
N LYS A 170 0.58 -15.74 -16.14
CA LYS A 170 0.43 -16.00 -17.59
C LYS A 170 1.44 -17.03 -18.08
N VAL A 171 2.70 -16.93 -17.65
CA VAL A 171 3.77 -17.86 -18.02
C VAL A 171 3.50 -19.25 -17.44
N SER A 172 3.11 -19.36 -16.19
CA SER A 172 2.76 -20.62 -15.53
C SER A 172 1.59 -21.33 -16.22
N ALA A 173 0.57 -20.56 -16.61
CA ALA A 173 -0.58 -21.11 -17.35
C ALA A 173 -0.16 -21.69 -18.71
N ILE A 174 0.69 -20.98 -19.47
CA ILE A 174 1.21 -21.47 -20.75
C ILE A 174 2.02 -22.74 -20.56
N VAL A 175 2.93 -22.77 -19.59
CA VAL A 175 3.74 -23.97 -19.28
C VAL A 175 2.85 -25.16 -18.86
N SER A 176 1.82 -24.92 -18.07
CA SER A 176 0.87 -25.96 -17.65
C SER A 176 0.08 -26.54 -18.83
N VAL A 177 -0.42 -25.69 -19.73
CA VAL A 177 -1.12 -26.14 -20.93
C VAL A 177 -0.19 -26.93 -21.85
N ALA A 178 1.05 -26.47 -22.06
CA ALA A 178 2.05 -27.17 -22.85
C ALA A 178 2.39 -28.55 -22.26
N GLY A 179 2.54 -28.63 -20.93
CA GLY A 179 2.77 -29.89 -20.21
C GLY A 179 1.62 -30.88 -20.39
N LEU A 180 0.37 -30.42 -20.25
CA LEU A 180 -0.83 -31.24 -20.48
C LEU A 180 -0.92 -31.72 -21.94
N ALA A 181 -0.61 -30.87 -22.91
CA ALA A 181 -0.57 -31.25 -24.32
C ALA A 181 0.49 -32.31 -24.61
N ALA A 182 1.72 -32.12 -24.09
CA ALA A 182 2.79 -33.09 -24.21
C ALA A 182 2.42 -34.45 -23.60
N TYR A 183 1.80 -34.44 -22.41
CA TYR A 183 1.29 -35.65 -21.76
C TYR A 183 0.21 -36.34 -22.61
N GLY A 184 -0.72 -35.59 -23.17
CA GLY A 184 -1.74 -36.14 -24.09
C GLY A 184 -1.13 -36.80 -25.32
N ILE A 185 -0.14 -36.14 -25.97
CA ILE A 185 0.60 -36.72 -27.09
C ILE A 185 1.31 -38.03 -26.69
N TYR A 186 1.99 -38.04 -25.53
CA TYR A 186 2.64 -39.21 -25.00
C TYR A 186 1.66 -40.42 -24.84
N LEU A 187 0.49 -40.16 -24.27
CA LEU A 187 -0.55 -41.20 -24.14
C LEU A 187 -1.05 -41.73 -25.50
N LEU A 188 -1.20 -40.87 -26.48
CA LEU A 188 -1.59 -41.24 -27.83
C LEU A 188 -0.52 -42.13 -28.50
N ILE A 189 0.75 -41.80 -28.32
CA ILE A 189 1.88 -42.62 -28.82
C ILE A 189 1.87 -44.02 -28.15
N LEU A 190 1.70 -44.08 -26.83
CA LEU A 190 1.62 -45.34 -26.12
C LEU A 190 0.47 -46.23 -26.62
N ARG A 191 -0.72 -45.60 -26.79
CA ARG A 191 -1.88 -46.34 -27.32
C ARG A 191 -1.63 -46.86 -28.74
N LYS A 192 -0.98 -46.10 -29.61
CA LYS A 192 -0.61 -46.53 -30.96
C LYS A 192 0.40 -47.70 -30.91
N ARG A 193 1.40 -47.66 -30.02
CA ARG A 193 2.40 -48.73 -29.88
C ARG A 193 1.76 -50.04 -29.37
N ALA A 194 0.90 -49.93 -28.35
CA ALA A 194 0.19 -51.09 -27.81
C ALA A 194 -0.71 -51.78 -28.87
N LYS A 195 -1.42 -51.04 -29.71
CA LYS A 195 -2.22 -51.58 -30.81
C LYS A 195 -1.38 -52.29 -31.90
N ARG A 196 -0.15 -51.81 -32.15
CA ARG A 196 0.76 -52.45 -33.13
C ARG A 196 1.41 -53.71 -32.63
N GLN A 197 1.44 -53.97 -31.30
CA GLN A 197 1.96 -55.20 -30.73
C GLN A 197 0.90 -56.31 -30.61
N GLN A 198 -0.38 -56.00 -30.77
CA GLN A 198 -1.50 -56.91 -30.72
C GLN A 198 -2.01 -57.34 -32.13
N ALA A 199 -1.47 -56.76 -33.18
CA ALA A 199 -1.74 -57.12 -34.59
C ALA A 199 -0.55 -57.86 -35.23
#